data_c3bf3953ede681e2c04043409d10f0ae
#
_entry.id   c3bf3953ede681e2c04043409d10f0ae
#
_cell.length_a   1.000
_cell.length_b   1.000
_cell.length_c   1.000
_cell.angle_alpha   90.00
_cell.angle_beta   90.00
_cell.angle_gamma   90.00
#
_symmetry.space_group_name_H-M   'P 1'
#
loop_
_entity.id
_entity.type
_entity.pdbx_description
1 polymer ?
#
loop_
_entity_poly.entity_id
_entity_poly.type
_entity_poly.pdbx_seq_one_letter_code
_entity_poly.pdbx_strand_id
1 'polypeptide(L)'
;MLKFSLKSALYQVPGIMFLISRCRLQIEYDLIRNKSHDEIFGRAHNFTKQLLKLLNVKIEVSGLENLINKPAIICQNHTSIMDIPAILNTVKGKSLFCAKIELFRIWVFGKGIEILGMIKVHKDDKKTWKVLSEAAKKIKATKLDNGALTPYLVIFPEGTRTKDKDYKMGEFKRGLFSIAVKHNLPIIPIASYGGLDITPKGAWIFSKGTIHEKILEPLYPEDYEGVSIKEKSIKLQNDTRKRINDGLGELIKAHSRPG
;
A
#
# COMPACT_ATOMS: atom_id res chain seq x y z
N MET A 1 -4.31 26.20 6.63
CA MET A 1 -4.42 26.57 5.20
C MET A 1 -3.11 26.19 4.52
N LEU A 2 -3.07 25.14 3.69
CA LEU A 2 -1.88 24.74 2.93
C LEU A 2 -1.55 25.88 1.96
N LYS A 3 -0.44 26.60 2.17
CA LYS A 3 0.06 27.61 1.23
C LYS A 3 0.58 26.89 -0.02
N PHE A 4 -0.27 26.75 -1.01
CA PHE A 4 0.13 26.24 -2.32
C PHE A 4 1.02 27.28 -3.01
N SER A 5 2.29 26.93 -3.22
CA SER A 5 3.18 27.74 -4.03
C SER A 5 3.03 27.32 -5.49
N LEU A 6 2.69 28.26 -6.37
CA LEU A 6 2.68 28.02 -7.82
C LEU A 6 4.05 27.50 -8.31
N LYS A 7 5.15 27.95 -7.67
CA LYS A 7 6.51 27.44 -7.91
C LYS A 7 6.62 25.92 -7.65
N SER A 8 5.97 25.41 -6.57
CA SER A 8 5.99 23.97 -6.29
C SER A 8 5.26 23.17 -7.36
N ALA A 9 4.12 23.66 -7.88
CA ALA A 9 3.39 22.98 -8.95
C ALA A 9 4.21 22.93 -10.25
N LEU A 10 4.86 24.04 -10.63
CA LEU A 10 5.68 24.13 -11.83
C LEU A 10 6.88 23.19 -11.82
N TYR A 11 7.39 22.82 -10.65
CA TYR A 11 8.50 21.88 -10.51
C TYR A 11 8.03 20.43 -10.31
N GLN A 12 7.03 20.21 -9.44
CA GLN A 12 6.60 18.86 -9.06
C GLN A 12 5.91 18.12 -10.22
N VAL A 13 5.00 18.78 -10.94
CA VAL A 13 4.22 18.12 -12.00
C VAL A 13 5.12 17.62 -13.14
N PRO A 14 6.00 18.44 -13.75
CA PRO A 14 6.93 17.95 -14.77
C PRO A 14 7.88 16.86 -14.24
N GLY A 15 8.40 17.02 -13.01
CA GLY A 15 9.28 16.06 -12.38
C GLY A 15 8.62 14.70 -12.16
N ILE A 16 7.37 14.66 -11.66
CA ILE A 16 6.59 13.45 -11.50
C ILE A 16 6.32 12.79 -12.85
N MET A 17 5.90 13.56 -13.85
CA MET A 17 5.64 13.04 -15.20
C MET A 17 6.91 12.46 -15.83
N PHE A 18 8.05 13.11 -15.66
CA PHE A 18 9.34 12.59 -16.10
C PHE A 18 9.69 11.26 -15.43
N LEU A 19 9.54 11.18 -14.10
CA LEU A 19 9.83 9.95 -13.34
C LEU A 19 8.91 8.79 -13.77
N ILE A 20 7.62 9.04 -13.97
CA ILE A 20 6.66 8.03 -14.43
C ILE A 20 7.03 7.53 -15.83
N SER A 21 7.29 8.45 -16.77
CA SER A 21 7.66 8.11 -18.16
C SER A 21 8.95 7.30 -18.21
N ARG A 22 9.96 7.75 -17.47
CA ARG A 22 11.24 7.05 -17.36
C ARG A 22 11.09 5.65 -16.75
N CYS A 23 10.35 5.51 -15.66
CA CYS A 23 10.11 4.21 -15.03
C CYS A 23 9.41 3.26 -16.00
N ARG A 24 8.38 3.72 -16.71
CA ARG A 24 7.67 2.96 -17.73
C ARG A 24 8.61 2.47 -18.84
N LEU A 25 9.41 3.36 -19.43
CA LEU A 25 10.37 3.00 -20.48
C LEU A 25 11.39 1.97 -20.00
N GLN A 26 11.86 2.09 -18.75
CA GLN A 26 12.76 1.10 -18.16
C GLN A 26 12.09 -0.26 -17.99
N ILE A 27 10.83 -0.31 -17.56
CA ILE A 27 10.04 -1.53 -17.43
C ILE A 27 9.86 -2.20 -18.82
N GLU A 28 9.49 -1.43 -19.84
CA GLU A 28 9.34 -1.95 -21.22
C GLU A 28 10.66 -2.47 -21.79
N TYR A 29 11.76 -1.76 -21.54
CA TYR A 29 13.11 -2.21 -21.94
C TYR A 29 13.50 -3.51 -21.23
N ASP A 30 13.25 -3.63 -19.93
CA ASP A 30 13.54 -4.83 -19.17
C ASP A 30 12.73 -6.04 -19.65
N LEU A 31 11.47 -5.84 -20.08
CA LEU A 31 10.65 -6.88 -20.71
C LEU A 31 11.27 -7.38 -22.02
N ILE A 32 11.73 -6.46 -22.88
CA ILE A 32 12.40 -6.82 -24.15
C ILE A 32 13.68 -7.62 -23.87
N ARG A 33 14.35 -7.32 -22.75
CA ARG A 33 15.57 -8.03 -22.30
C ARG A 33 15.28 -9.32 -21.53
N ASN A 34 14.02 -9.76 -21.46
CA ASN A 34 13.57 -10.94 -20.71
C ASN A 34 14.03 -10.95 -19.24
N LYS A 35 14.06 -9.76 -18.60
CA LYS A 35 14.37 -9.64 -17.20
C LYS A 35 13.30 -10.31 -16.33
N SER A 36 13.70 -10.86 -15.19
CA SER A 36 12.79 -11.46 -14.24
C SER A 36 11.77 -10.44 -13.72
N HIS A 37 10.60 -10.91 -13.28
CA HIS A 37 9.58 -10.03 -12.71
C HIS A 37 10.08 -9.30 -11.44
N ASP A 38 11.01 -9.89 -10.70
CA ASP A 38 11.62 -9.30 -9.50
C ASP A 38 12.53 -8.13 -9.86
N GLU A 39 13.35 -8.26 -10.93
CA GLU A 39 14.17 -7.18 -11.44
C GLU A 39 13.30 -6.01 -11.95
N ILE A 40 12.22 -6.33 -12.69
CA ILE A 40 11.25 -5.34 -13.17
C ILE A 40 10.57 -4.65 -11.99
N PHE A 41 10.19 -5.40 -10.95
CA PHE A 41 9.58 -4.81 -9.76
C PHE A 41 10.54 -3.88 -9.00
N GLY A 42 11.84 -4.13 -9.08
CA GLY A 42 12.87 -3.22 -8.57
C GLY A 42 12.81 -1.80 -9.19
N ARG A 43 12.24 -1.65 -10.41
CA ARG A 43 12.01 -0.33 -11.01
C ARG A 43 10.97 0.48 -10.23
N ALA A 44 9.93 -0.19 -9.70
CA ALA A 44 8.93 0.46 -8.85
C ALA A 44 9.54 0.97 -7.55
N HIS A 45 10.39 0.18 -6.88
CA HIS A 45 11.12 0.62 -5.68
C HIS A 45 12.03 1.82 -5.98
N ASN A 46 12.75 1.79 -7.09
CA ASN A 46 13.61 2.90 -7.47
C ASN A 46 12.82 4.17 -7.83
N PHE A 47 11.70 4.01 -8.54
CA PHE A 47 10.77 5.11 -8.83
C PHE A 47 10.28 5.77 -7.53
N THR A 48 9.84 4.99 -6.55
CA THR A 48 9.32 5.55 -5.28
C THR A 48 10.40 6.30 -4.51
N LYS A 49 11.64 5.80 -4.47
CA LYS A 49 12.77 6.52 -3.85
C LYS A 49 13.01 7.88 -4.50
N GLN A 50 12.99 7.93 -5.83
CA GLN A 50 13.20 9.17 -6.58
C GLN A 50 12.02 10.14 -6.41
N LEU A 51 10.78 9.62 -6.37
CA LEU A 51 9.57 10.39 -6.12
C LEU A 51 9.60 11.04 -4.73
N LEU A 52 9.92 10.27 -3.69
CA LEU A 52 10.04 10.76 -2.31
C LEU A 52 11.11 11.86 -2.20
N LYS A 53 12.26 11.66 -2.87
CA LYS A 53 13.33 12.66 -2.93
C LYS A 53 12.88 13.94 -3.65
N LEU A 54 12.22 13.81 -4.81
CA LEU A 54 11.68 14.93 -5.59
C LEU A 54 10.71 15.78 -4.75
N LEU A 55 9.86 15.13 -3.98
CA LEU A 55 8.83 15.76 -3.16
C LEU A 55 9.34 16.20 -1.78
N ASN A 56 10.60 15.90 -1.46
CA ASN A 56 11.17 16.11 -0.12
C ASN A 56 10.32 15.50 1.00
N VAL A 57 9.90 14.25 0.78
CA VAL A 57 9.14 13.44 1.73
C VAL A 57 10.06 12.39 2.34
N LYS A 58 10.11 12.33 3.66
CA LYS A 58 10.83 11.31 4.42
C LYS A 58 9.88 10.21 4.86
N ILE A 59 10.38 8.98 4.95
CA ILE A 59 9.67 7.86 5.54
C ILE A 59 10.47 7.40 6.76
N GLU A 60 9.81 7.38 7.90
CA GLU A 60 10.35 6.84 9.15
C GLU A 60 9.55 5.61 9.54
N VAL A 61 10.25 4.50 9.78
CA VAL A 61 9.64 3.19 10.01
C VAL A 61 10.09 2.63 11.34
N SER A 62 9.14 2.08 12.09
CA SER A 62 9.38 1.28 13.27
C SER A 62 8.69 -0.10 13.14
N GLY A 63 9.15 -1.09 13.92
CA GLY A 63 8.57 -2.43 13.89
C GLY A 63 8.97 -3.26 12.66
N LEU A 64 10.12 -3.00 12.04
CA LEU A 64 10.59 -3.75 10.87
C LEU A 64 10.75 -5.26 11.16
N GLU A 65 11.00 -5.63 12.40
CA GLU A 65 11.07 -7.02 12.89
C GLU A 65 9.76 -7.79 12.72
N ASN A 66 8.63 -7.07 12.62
CA ASN A 66 7.31 -7.66 12.40
C ASN A 66 7.03 -7.98 10.92
N LEU A 67 7.92 -7.58 10.01
CA LEU A 67 7.78 -7.89 8.59
C LEU A 67 8.23 -9.33 8.32
N ILE A 68 7.28 -10.23 8.19
CA ILE A 68 7.55 -11.65 7.95
C ILE A 68 7.97 -11.90 6.49
N ASN A 69 8.98 -12.74 6.29
CA ASN A 69 9.43 -13.12 4.94
C ASN A 69 8.64 -14.32 4.39
N LYS A 70 7.32 -14.17 4.29
CA LYS A 70 6.41 -15.13 3.67
C LYS A 70 5.19 -14.40 3.07
N PRO A 71 4.51 -14.99 2.07
CA PRO A 71 3.32 -14.37 1.48
C PRO A 71 2.31 -13.95 2.54
N ALA A 72 1.89 -12.69 2.51
CA ALA A 72 0.99 -12.12 3.51
C ALA A 72 0.13 -11.00 2.90
N ILE A 73 -0.87 -10.55 3.66
CA ILE A 73 -1.65 -9.37 3.35
C ILE A 73 -1.16 -8.22 4.23
N ILE A 74 -0.69 -7.16 3.61
CA ILE A 74 -0.42 -5.90 4.31
C ILE A 74 -1.71 -5.10 4.39
N CYS A 75 -2.11 -4.74 5.59
CA CYS A 75 -3.33 -3.99 5.89
C CYS A 75 -2.96 -2.66 6.55
N GLN A 76 -3.19 -1.54 5.86
CA GLN A 76 -2.81 -0.20 6.34
C GLN A 76 -4.00 0.75 6.29
N ASN A 77 -4.09 1.69 7.25
CA ASN A 77 -5.01 2.82 7.16
C ASN A 77 -4.65 3.71 5.97
N HIS A 78 -5.66 4.34 5.34
CA HIS A 78 -5.47 5.07 4.09
C HIS A 78 -5.71 6.58 4.26
N THR A 79 -4.64 7.36 4.20
CA THR A 79 -4.66 8.80 4.46
C THR A 79 -4.33 9.62 3.22
N SER A 80 -3.42 9.11 2.38
CA SER A 80 -2.83 9.87 1.28
C SER A 80 -2.55 8.97 0.06
N ILE A 81 -2.37 9.57 -1.10
CA ILE A 81 -1.80 8.85 -2.25
C ILE A 81 -0.33 8.46 -1.98
N MET A 82 0.32 9.15 -1.03
CA MET A 82 1.70 8.87 -0.63
C MET A 82 1.85 7.60 0.21
N ASP A 83 0.75 6.99 0.68
CA ASP A 83 0.78 5.70 1.38
C ASP A 83 1.34 4.58 0.47
N ILE A 84 1.09 4.65 -0.85
CA ILE A 84 1.60 3.68 -1.82
C ILE A 84 3.14 3.75 -1.95
N PRO A 85 3.75 4.90 -2.28
CA PRO A 85 5.21 5.01 -2.31
C PRO A 85 5.85 4.81 -0.93
N ALA A 86 5.16 5.11 0.18
CA ALA A 86 5.66 4.83 1.52
C ALA A 86 5.81 3.32 1.74
N ILE A 87 4.76 2.52 1.52
CA ILE A 87 4.83 1.05 1.64
C ILE A 87 5.90 0.47 0.69
N LEU A 88 5.96 0.91 -0.58
CA LEU A 88 6.98 0.44 -1.52
C LEU A 88 8.41 0.80 -1.10
N ASN A 89 8.60 1.86 -0.34
CA ASN A 89 9.90 2.20 0.23
C ASN A 89 10.24 1.37 1.48
N THR A 90 9.24 1.04 2.28
CA THR A 90 9.36 0.31 3.54
C THR A 90 9.49 -1.19 3.31
N VAL A 91 8.61 -1.75 2.47
CA VAL A 91 8.53 -3.19 2.20
C VAL A 91 9.33 -3.54 0.96
N LYS A 92 10.42 -4.29 1.14
CA LYS A 92 11.32 -4.70 0.05
C LYS A 92 10.79 -5.88 -0.79
N GLY A 93 9.53 -6.29 -0.60
CA GLY A 93 8.89 -7.37 -1.34
C GLY A 93 8.10 -6.89 -2.57
N LYS A 94 7.43 -7.82 -3.24
CA LYS A 94 6.45 -7.52 -4.30
C LYS A 94 5.14 -7.06 -3.69
N SER A 95 4.97 -5.77 -3.52
CA SER A 95 3.74 -5.18 -2.97
C SER A 95 2.70 -4.98 -4.08
N LEU A 96 1.72 -5.89 -4.17
CA LEU A 96 0.65 -5.87 -5.15
C LEU A 96 -0.53 -5.05 -4.61
N PHE A 97 -0.71 -3.85 -5.14
CA PHE A 97 -1.79 -2.94 -4.74
C PHE A 97 -3.06 -3.14 -5.56
N CYS A 98 -4.18 -2.82 -4.93
CA CYS A 98 -5.45 -2.67 -5.62
C CYS A 98 -5.52 -1.30 -6.29
N ALA A 99 -5.74 -1.26 -7.57
CA ALA A 99 -5.86 -0.04 -8.34
C ALA A 99 -7.17 0.01 -9.15
N LYS A 100 -7.82 1.16 -9.17
CA LYS A 100 -9.05 1.36 -9.94
C LYS A 100 -8.80 1.10 -11.42
N ILE A 101 -9.75 0.43 -12.09
CA ILE A 101 -9.61 0.03 -13.49
C ILE A 101 -9.34 1.24 -14.41
N GLU A 102 -9.83 2.42 -14.06
CA GLU A 102 -9.60 3.65 -14.82
C GLU A 102 -8.11 4.03 -14.88
N LEU A 103 -7.32 3.69 -13.86
CA LEU A 103 -5.87 3.98 -13.82
C LEU A 103 -5.10 3.17 -14.87
N PHE A 104 -5.58 1.99 -15.22
CA PHE A 104 -4.96 1.14 -16.25
C PHE A 104 -5.14 1.70 -17.67
N ARG A 105 -6.08 2.63 -17.86
CA ARG A 105 -6.34 3.31 -19.14
C ARG A 105 -5.45 4.54 -19.35
N ILE A 106 -4.77 5.02 -18.32
CA ILE A 106 -3.87 6.17 -18.42
C ILE A 106 -2.61 5.74 -19.17
N TRP A 107 -2.41 6.31 -20.37
CA TRP A 107 -1.35 5.89 -21.31
C TRP A 107 0.04 5.83 -20.67
N VAL A 108 0.44 6.83 -19.89
CA VAL A 108 1.79 6.91 -19.29
C VAL A 108 1.97 5.93 -18.13
N PHE A 109 0.90 5.60 -17.42
CA PHE A 109 0.94 4.90 -16.13
C PHE A 109 0.38 3.48 -16.19
N GLY A 110 -0.73 3.29 -16.95
CA GLY A 110 -1.55 2.08 -16.91
C GLY A 110 -0.79 0.82 -17.29
N LYS A 111 0.03 0.88 -18.35
CA LYS A 111 0.82 -0.27 -18.81
C LYS A 111 1.86 -0.68 -17.75
N GLY A 112 2.52 0.28 -17.10
CA GLY A 112 3.51 0.00 -16.06
C GLY A 112 2.91 -0.73 -14.86
N ILE A 113 1.77 -0.26 -14.34
CA ILE A 113 1.11 -0.91 -13.19
C ILE A 113 0.52 -2.28 -13.57
N GLU A 114 0.13 -2.50 -14.82
CA GLU A 114 -0.31 -3.81 -15.33
C GLU A 114 0.84 -4.81 -15.34
N ILE A 115 2.00 -4.43 -15.87
CA ILE A 115 3.21 -5.26 -15.91
C ILE A 115 3.69 -5.60 -14.50
N LEU A 116 3.60 -4.64 -13.57
CA LEU A 116 3.93 -4.87 -12.15
C LEU A 116 2.92 -5.77 -11.43
N GLY A 117 1.85 -6.23 -12.11
CA GLY A 117 0.86 -7.14 -11.54
C GLY A 117 -0.13 -6.49 -10.57
N MET A 118 -0.33 -5.18 -10.66
CA MET A 118 -1.33 -4.49 -9.82
C MET A 118 -2.74 -5.00 -10.11
N ILE A 119 -3.57 -5.08 -9.08
CA ILE A 119 -4.88 -5.74 -9.11
C ILE A 119 -5.96 -4.75 -9.54
N LYS A 120 -6.65 -5.06 -10.64
CA LYS A 120 -7.76 -4.25 -11.15
C LYS A 120 -8.98 -4.36 -10.24
N VAL A 121 -9.38 -3.24 -9.64
CA VAL A 121 -10.57 -3.13 -8.81
C VAL A 121 -11.71 -2.55 -9.63
N HIS A 122 -12.85 -3.22 -9.62
CA HIS A 122 -14.09 -2.81 -10.28
C HIS A 122 -15.01 -2.08 -9.30
N LYS A 123 -15.97 -1.30 -9.83
CA LYS A 123 -17.04 -0.72 -9.01
C LYS A 123 -17.96 -1.79 -8.42
N ASP A 124 -18.06 -2.94 -9.11
CA ASP A 124 -18.77 -4.12 -8.62
C ASP A 124 -17.94 -4.85 -7.56
N ASP A 125 -18.40 -4.83 -6.33
CA ASP A 125 -17.75 -5.46 -5.20
C ASP A 125 -17.57 -6.98 -5.39
N LYS A 126 -18.54 -7.69 -5.99
CA LYS A 126 -18.44 -9.14 -6.22
C LYS A 126 -17.28 -9.49 -7.16
N LYS A 127 -17.14 -8.74 -8.26
CA LYS A 127 -16.00 -8.93 -9.19
C LYS A 127 -14.67 -8.61 -8.52
N THR A 128 -14.62 -7.55 -7.74
CA THR A 128 -13.43 -7.16 -6.98
C THR A 128 -12.99 -8.27 -6.02
N TRP A 129 -13.92 -8.82 -5.23
CA TRP A 129 -13.58 -9.89 -4.27
C TRP A 129 -13.12 -11.17 -4.95
N LYS A 130 -13.69 -11.51 -6.12
CA LYS A 130 -13.22 -12.64 -6.91
C LYS A 130 -11.76 -12.46 -7.37
N VAL A 131 -11.44 -11.30 -7.94
CA VAL A 131 -10.07 -10.99 -8.41
C VAL A 131 -9.07 -10.97 -7.25
N LEU A 132 -9.45 -10.40 -6.11
CA LEU A 132 -8.63 -10.39 -4.89
C LEU A 132 -8.39 -11.81 -4.33
N SER A 133 -9.42 -12.65 -4.32
CA SER A 133 -9.29 -14.04 -3.88
C SER A 133 -8.35 -14.84 -4.78
N GLU A 134 -8.41 -14.65 -6.10
CA GLU A 134 -7.47 -15.27 -7.04
C GLU A 134 -6.03 -14.77 -6.86
N ALA A 135 -5.85 -13.46 -6.62
CA ALA A 135 -4.54 -12.90 -6.31
C ALA A 135 -3.98 -13.48 -5.01
N ALA A 136 -4.78 -13.56 -3.95
CA ALA A 136 -4.42 -14.17 -2.67
C ALA A 136 -3.99 -15.64 -2.84
N LYS A 137 -4.74 -16.41 -3.62
CA LYS A 137 -4.39 -17.80 -3.96
C LYS A 137 -3.03 -17.88 -4.67
N LYS A 138 -2.79 -17.01 -5.64
CA LYS A 138 -1.52 -16.97 -6.39
C LYS A 138 -0.34 -16.64 -5.49
N ILE A 139 -0.43 -15.59 -4.66
CA ILE A 139 0.69 -15.24 -3.76
C ILE A 139 0.94 -16.34 -2.73
N LYS A 140 -0.11 -16.99 -2.19
CA LYS A 140 0.04 -18.12 -1.26
C LYS A 140 0.79 -19.29 -1.88
N ALA A 141 0.57 -19.56 -3.17
CA ALA A 141 1.20 -20.66 -3.89
C ALA A 141 2.64 -20.32 -4.37
N THR A 142 3.10 -19.07 -4.20
CA THR A 142 4.45 -18.67 -4.62
C THR A 142 5.49 -19.36 -3.78
N LYS A 143 6.37 -20.13 -4.43
CA LYS A 143 7.58 -20.65 -3.81
C LYS A 143 8.61 -19.53 -3.74
N LEU A 144 9.22 -19.38 -2.58
CA LEU A 144 10.29 -18.39 -2.37
C LEU A 144 11.62 -19.12 -2.53
N ASP A 145 12.20 -19.00 -3.71
CA ASP A 145 13.58 -19.43 -3.95
C ASP A 145 14.54 -18.39 -3.36
N ASN A 146 15.81 -18.78 -3.19
CA ASN A 146 16.83 -17.89 -2.65
C ASN A 146 16.94 -16.60 -3.48
N GLY A 147 16.70 -15.46 -2.84
CA GLY A 147 16.75 -14.14 -3.47
C GLY A 147 15.44 -13.67 -4.13
N ALA A 148 14.40 -14.49 -4.17
CA ALA A 148 13.10 -14.07 -4.69
C ALA A 148 12.42 -13.05 -3.76
N LEU A 149 11.78 -12.04 -4.38
CA LEU A 149 11.01 -11.05 -3.64
C LEU A 149 9.72 -11.67 -3.07
N THR A 150 9.52 -11.56 -1.77
CA THR A 150 8.30 -12.01 -1.10
C THR A 150 7.08 -11.25 -1.62
N PRO A 151 6.03 -11.94 -2.11
CA PRO A 151 4.82 -11.28 -2.58
C PRO A 151 3.90 -10.89 -1.41
N TYR A 152 3.46 -9.65 -1.40
CA TYR A 152 2.47 -9.12 -0.47
C TYR A 152 1.27 -8.57 -1.23
N LEU A 153 0.08 -8.87 -0.74
CA LEU A 153 -1.15 -8.21 -1.18
C LEU A 153 -1.40 -7.01 -0.29
N VAL A 154 -1.27 -5.79 -0.83
CA VAL A 154 -1.43 -4.56 -0.05
C VAL A 154 -2.84 -4.02 -0.21
N ILE A 155 -3.53 -3.86 0.90
CA ILE A 155 -4.92 -3.41 0.92
C ILE A 155 -5.12 -2.32 1.98
N PHE A 156 -5.84 -1.30 1.57
CA PHE A 156 -6.40 -0.28 2.43
C PHE A 156 -7.85 -0.68 2.75
N PRO A 157 -8.13 -1.20 3.95
CA PRO A 157 -9.41 -1.88 4.24
C PRO A 157 -10.62 -0.93 4.24
N GLU A 158 -10.40 0.35 4.39
CA GLU A 158 -11.41 1.41 4.30
C GLU A 158 -11.96 1.58 2.87
N GLY A 159 -11.21 1.15 1.84
CA GLY A 159 -11.56 1.30 0.42
C GLY A 159 -11.54 2.73 -0.09
N THR A 160 -11.20 3.69 0.75
CA THR A 160 -11.07 5.12 0.40
C THR A 160 -10.14 5.83 1.38
N ARG A 161 -9.51 6.91 0.94
CA ARG A 161 -8.71 7.76 1.83
C ARG A 161 -9.61 8.49 2.82
N THR A 162 -9.21 8.53 4.09
CA THR A 162 -9.87 9.38 5.09
C THR A 162 -9.75 10.86 4.73
N LYS A 163 -10.72 11.66 5.16
CA LYS A 163 -10.66 13.13 5.13
C LYS A 163 -10.59 13.71 6.54
N ASP A 164 -10.67 12.84 7.52
CA ASP A 164 -10.69 13.21 8.92
C ASP A 164 -9.30 13.68 9.35
N LYS A 165 -9.21 14.91 9.89
CA LYS A 165 -7.94 15.52 10.31
C LYS A 165 -7.36 14.87 11.57
N ASP A 166 -8.20 14.23 12.35
CA ASP A 166 -7.81 13.48 13.55
C ASP A 166 -7.47 12.02 13.21
N TYR A 167 -7.32 11.71 11.91
CA TYR A 167 -6.97 10.38 11.41
C TYR A 167 -7.98 9.29 11.75
N LYS A 168 -9.23 9.64 12.04
CA LYS A 168 -10.27 8.65 12.32
C LYS A 168 -10.46 7.72 11.12
N MET A 169 -10.22 6.45 11.35
CA MET A 169 -10.37 5.42 10.32
C MET A 169 -11.83 5.15 9.99
N GLY A 170 -12.12 4.98 8.71
CA GLY A 170 -13.40 4.49 8.21
C GLY A 170 -13.67 3.04 8.62
N GLU A 171 -14.83 2.52 8.22
CA GLU A 171 -15.15 1.11 8.43
C GLU A 171 -14.31 0.20 7.53
N PHE A 172 -13.85 -0.90 8.08
CA PHE A 172 -13.08 -1.89 7.33
C PHE A 172 -14.01 -2.81 6.55
N LYS A 173 -13.72 -3.03 5.27
CA LYS A 173 -14.48 -3.94 4.41
C LYS A 173 -14.16 -5.39 4.77
N ARG A 174 -15.18 -6.15 5.20
CA ARG A 174 -15.04 -7.54 5.66
C ARG A 174 -14.46 -8.50 4.64
N GLY A 175 -14.71 -8.29 3.36
CA GLY A 175 -14.28 -9.22 2.29
C GLY A 175 -12.79 -9.54 2.29
N LEU A 176 -11.94 -8.57 2.66
CA LEU A 176 -10.50 -8.78 2.83
C LEU A 176 -10.20 -9.88 3.86
N PHE A 177 -10.81 -9.80 5.03
CA PHE A 177 -10.56 -10.71 6.14
C PHE A 177 -11.09 -12.12 5.84
N SER A 178 -12.19 -12.22 5.08
CA SER A 178 -12.68 -13.51 4.56
C SER A 178 -11.69 -14.14 3.59
N ILE A 179 -11.00 -13.34 2.77
CA ILE A 179 -9.94 -13.83 1.88
C ILE A 179 -8.73 -14.30 2.69
N ALA A 180 -8.31 -13.55 3.71
CA ALA A 180 -7.22 -13.93 4.59
C ALA A 180 -7.47 -15.29 5.25
N VAL A 181 -8.66 -15.48 5.84
CA VAL A 181 -9.07 -16.74 6.48
C VAL A 181 -9.16 -17.87 5.46
N LYS A 182 -9.82 -17.64 4.31
CA LYS A 182 -10.01 -18.66 3.26
C LYS A 182 -8.71 -19.23 2.72
N HIS A 183 -7.70 -18.36 2.53
CA HIS A 183 -6.41 -18.74 1.95
C HIS A 183 -5.31 -18.92 3.01
N ASN A 184 -5.65 -18.82 4.28
CA ASN A 184 -4.71 -18.87 5.41
C ASN A 184 -3.48 -17.98 5.16
N LEU A 185 -3.73 -16.69 4.87
CA LEU A 185 -2.71 -15.68 4.69
C LEU A 185 -2.62 -14.80 5.94
N PRO A 186 -1.44 -14.67 6.55
CA PRO A 186 -1.24 -13.74 7.66
C PRO A 186 -1.57 -12.31 7.25
N ILE A 187 -2.04 -11.50 8.20
CA ILE A 187 -2.20 -10.06 8.03
C ILE A 187 -1.08 -9.36 8.77
N ILE A 188 -0.36 -8.46 8.10
CA ILE A 188 0.62 -7.56 8.68
C ILE A 188 -0.06 -6.18 8.77
N PRO A 189 -0.48 -5.75 9.97
CA PRO A 189 -1.08 -4.43 10.13
C PRO A 189 0.01 -3.37 10.11
N ILE A 190 -0.25 -2.24 9.43
CA ILE A 190 0.63 -1.06 9.44
C ILE A 190 -0.20 0.15 9.82
N ALA A 191 0.26 0.91 10.81
CA ALA A 191 -0.27 2.24 11.10
C ALA A 191 0.57 3.29 10.38
N SER A 192 -0.09 4.25 9.71
CA SER A 192 0.56 5.32 8.94
C SER A 192 0.03 6.69 9.36
N TYR A 193 0.94 7.62 9.68
CA TYR A 193 0.67 8.98 10.11
C TYR A 193 1.48 9.99 9.30
N GLY A 194 0.97 11.22 9.10
CA GLY A 194 1.65 12.31 8.38
C GLY A 194 1.26 12.43 6.91
N GLY A 195 0.64 11.41 6.30
CA GLY A 195 0.24 11.44 4.90
C GLY A 195 -0.77 12.53 4.55
N LEU A 196 -1.69 12.84 5.46
CA LEU A 196 -2.69 13.93 5.30
C LEU A 196 -2.04 15.31 5.14
N ASP A 197 -0.93 15.56 5.84
CA ASP A 197 -0.24 16.85 5.80
C ASP A 197 0.53 17.03 4.48
N ILE A 198 0.90 15.93 3.84
CA ILE A 198 1.62 15.92 2.57
C ILE A 198 0.66 16.08 1.41
N THR A 199 -0.39 15.24 1.35
CA THR A 199 -1.36 15.28 0.26
C THR A 199 -2.72 14.80 0.74
N PRO A 200 -3.60 15.69 1.23
CA PRO A 200 -4.95 15.34 1.58
C PRO A 200 -5.75 14.89 0.34
N LYS A 201 -6.84 14.18 0.57
CA LYS A 201 -7.72 13.71 -0.50
C LYS A 201 -8.25 14.86 -1.35
N GLY A 202 -7.95 14.83 -2.65
CA GLY A 202 -8.35 15.87 -3.62
C GLY A 202 -7.26 16.91 -3.91
N ALA A 203 -6.13 16.91 -3.18
CA ALA A 203 -5.00 17.77 -3.51
C ALA A 203 -4.19 17.19 -4.70
N TRP A 204 -3.62 18.09 -5.49
CA TRP A 204 -2.77 17.80 -6.65
C TRP A 204 -1.31 18.20 -6.45
N ILE A 205 -1.02 18.93 -5.37
CA ILE A 205 0.30 19.42 -5.01
C ILE A 205 0.70 18.78 -3.68
N PHE A 206 1.97 18.45 -3.57
CA PHE A 206 2.54 17.76 -2.42
C PHE A 206 3.30 18.76 -1.54
N SER A 207 3.06 18.69 -0.24
CA SER A 207 3.90 19.36 0.76
C SER A 207 5.09 18.46 1.11
N LYS A 208 6.20 19.07 1.49
CA LYS A 208 7.29 18.34 2.15
C LYS A 208 6.84 17.88 3.53
N GLY A 209 7.35 16.76 3.99
CA GLY A 209 7.01 16.26 5.33
C GLY A 209 7.58 14.87 5.59
N THR A 210 7.15 14.28 6.69
CA THR A 210 7.51 12.92 7.09
C THR A 210 6.26 12.07 7.19
N ILE A 211 6.32 10.86 6.65
CA ILE A 211 5.34 9.81 6.92
C ILE A 211 5.99 8.85 7.91
N HIS A 212 5.29 8.61 9.00
CA HIS A 212 5.69 7.67 10.04
C HIS A 212 4.88 6.39 9.85
N GLU A 213 5.56 5.27 9.66
CA GLU A 213 4.94 3.95 9.55
C GLU A 213 5.36 3.08 10.73
N LYS A 214 4.38 2.43 11.36
CA LYS A 214 4.61 1.44 12.40
C LYS A 214 4.07 0.09 11.93
N ILE A 215 4.99 -0.85 11.69
CA ILE A 215 4.64 -2.24 11.37
C ILE A 215 4.33 -2.94 12.69
N LEU A 216 3.14 -3.50 12.77
CA LEU A 216 2.61 -4.12 13.98
C LEU A 216 2.73 -5.65 13.88
N GLU A 217 2.64 -6.33 15.00
CA GLU A 217 2.72 -7.79 15.03
C GLU A 217 1.72 -8.45 14.07
N PRO A 218 2.15 -9.44 13.29
CA PRO A 218 1.28 -10.15 12.38
C PRO A 218 0.13 -10.87 13.11
N LEU A 219 -0.99 -11.01 12.41
CA LEU A 219 -2.15 -11.76 12.84
C LEU A 219 -2.30 -12.97 11.93
N TYR A 220 -2.39 -14.16 12.51
CA TYR A 220 -2.47 -15.41 11.78
C TYR A 220 -3.91 -15.94 11.80
N PRO A 221 -4.54 -16.25 10.64
CA PRO A 221 -5.90 -16.76 10.60
C PRO A 221 -6.10 -18.08 11.37
N GLU A 222 -5.06 -18.90 11.52
CA GLU A 222 -5.08 -20.12 12.32
C GLU A 222 -5.27 -19.89 13.81
N ASP A 223 -4.87 -18.73 14.34
CA ASP A 223 -4.99 -18.39 15.76
C ASP A 223 -6.44 -18.05 16.17
N TYR A 224 -7.33 -17.95 15.18
CA TYR A 224 -8.73 -17.58 15.41
C TYR A 224 -9.64 -18.79 15.44
N GLU A 225 -10.24 -19.03 16.58
CA GLU A 225 -11.28 -20.04 16.75
C GLU A 225 -12.62 -19.56 16.18
N GLY A 226 -13.41 -20.48 15.63
CA GLY A 226 -14.74 -20.21 15.11
C GLY A 226 -15.22 -21.32 14.17
N VAL A 227 -16.53 -21.49 14.12
CA VAL A 227 -17.18 -22.55 13.33
C VAL A 227 -17.20 -22.22 11.84
N SER A 228 -17.15 -20.94 11.49
CA SER A 228 -17.28 -20.47 10.12
C SER A 228 -16.19 -19.45 9.73
N ILE A 229 -15.91 -19.38 8.42
CA ILE A 229 -15.04 -18.32 7.85
C ILE A 229 -15.55 -16.93 8.25
N LYS A 230 -16.87 -16.75 8.33
CA LYS A 230 -17.49 -15.48 8.69
C LYS A 230 -17.12 -15.04 10.11
N GLU A 231 -17.21 -15.94 11.08
CA GLU A 231 -16.87 -15.64 12.49
C GLU A 231 -15.40 -15.34 12.67
N LYS A 232 -14.52 -16.19 12.11
CA LYS A 232 -13.07 -15.94 12.11
C LYS A 232 -12.72 -14.61 11.47
N SER A 233 -13.36 -14.27 10.35
CA SER A 233 -13.12 -13.02 9.63
C SER A 233 -13.51 -11.78 10.43
N ILE A 234 -14.60 -11.86 11.22
CA ILE A 234 -15.04 -10.75 12.08
C ILE A 234 -14.03 -10.52 13.21
N LYS A 235 -13.59 -11.58 13.88
CA LYS A 235 -12.59 -11.49 14.94
C LYS A 235 -11.28 -10.90 14.40
N LEU A 236 -10.76 -11.45 13.30
CA LEU A 236 -9.53 -10.99 12.63
C LEU A 236 -9.64 -9.53 12.19
N GLN A 237 -10.80 -9.09 11.66
CA GLN A 237 -11.06 -7.70 11.28
C GLN A 237 -10.98 -6.76 12.48
N ASN A 238 -11.63 -7.12 13.59
CA ASN A 238 -11.68 -6.31 14.79
C ASN A 238 -10.27 -6.14 15.39
N ASP A 239 -9.51 -7.22 15.48
CA ASP A 239 -8.15 -7.18 16.02
C ASP A 239 -7.19 -6.41 15.12
N THR A 240 -7.29 -6.60 13.79
CA THR A 240 -6.51 -5.81 12.84
C THR A 240 -6.81 -4.32 12.99
N ARG A 241 -8.11 -3.96 13.06
CA ARG A 241 -8.52 -2.56 13.24
C ARG A 241 -8.02 -2.00 14.57
N LYS A 242 -8.16 -2.77 15.65
CA LYS A 242 -7.68 -2.38 16.98
C LYS A 242 -6.18 -2.12 16.96
N ARG A 243 -5.36 -3.05 16.43
CA ARG A 243 -3.89 -2.89 16.34
C ARG A 243 -3.50 -1.64 15.56
N ILE A 244 -4.11 -1.42 14.38
CA ILE A 244 -3.82 -0.22 13.58
C ILE A 244 -4.20 1.05 14.33
N ASN A 245 -5.36 1.06 15.02
CA ASN A 245 -5.81 2.22 15.77
C ASN A 245 -4.89 2.54 16.96
N ASP A 246 -4.47 1.51 17.68
CA ASP A 246 -3.55 1.66 18.83
C ASP A 246 -2.19 2.19 18.34
N GLY A 247 -1.62 1.57 17.28
CA GLY A 247 -0.37 2.03 16.68
C GLY A 247 -0.45 3.44 16.10
N LEU A 248 -1.59 3.81 15.50
CA LEU A 248 -1.83 5.15 15.00
C LEU A 248 -1.90 6.17 16.16
N GLY A 249 -2.56 5.82 17.25
CA GLY A 249 -2.61 6.65 18.48
C GLY A 249 -1.22 6.92 19.04
N GLU A 250 -0.34 5.92 19.05
CA GLU A 250 1.06 6.08 19.47
C GLU A 250 1.84 7.02 18.52
N LEU A 251 1.67 6.86 17.21
CA LEU A 251 2.32 7.73 16.22
C LEU A 251 1.83 9.19 16.34
N ILE A 252 0.53 9.39 16.49
CA ILE A 252 -0.05 10.73 16.72
C ILE A 252 0.55 11.37 17.98
N LYS A 253 0.56 10.64 19.10
CA LYS A 253 1.11 11.14 20.37
C LYS A 253 2.60 11.50 20.24
N ALA A 254 3.37 10.72 19.50
CA ALA A 254 4.82 10.92 19.35
C ALA A 254 5.18 12.07 18.38
N HIS A 255 4.34 12.32 17.35
CA HIS A 255 4.72 13.17 16.23
C HIS A 255 3.74 14.31 15.93
N SER A 256 2.58 14.40 16.64
CA SER A 256 1.72 15.58 16.54
C SER A 256 2.46 16.80 17.07
N ARG A 257 2.47 17.87 16.27
CA ARG A 257 3.00 19.14 16.75
C ARG A 257 2.11 19.66 17.87
N PRO A 258 2.68 20.12 19.00
CA PRO A 258 1.89 20.91 19.94
C PRO A 258 1.30 22.09 19.18
N GLY A 259 -0.01 22.30 19.31
CA GLY A 259 -0.78 23.36 18.65
C GLY A 259 -0.35 24.76 19.09
#